data_f02ee9764b5febb0fc7262341455e8ff
#
_entry.id   f02ee9764b5febb0fc7262341455e8ff
#
_cell.length_a   1.000
_cell.length_b   1.000
_cell.length_c   1.000
_cell.angle_alpha   90.00
_cell.angle_beta   90.00
_cell.angle_gamma   90.00
#
_symmetry.space_group_name_H-M   'P 1'
#
loop_
_entity.id
_entity.type
_entity.pdbx_description
1 polymer ?
#
loop_
_entity_poly.entity_id
_entity_poly.type
_entity_poly.pdbx_seq_one_letter_code
_entity_poly.pdbx_strand_id
1 'polypeptide(L)'
;MRRFQQTLSLFAALAFATFSYAQEIRDCGTVRDIDGNEYQTVVMGKECWLRENLRTTHYADGREISPAPEIPGHDLQNAARYGRLYTWRSVLGGSEPTEETDGRVQGPCPDGWHVPANFEWMGLEDYVGYKDHYRCGTDVNNVAKAMATSDSWQFDFMSQGAPCCIIDNIATNNATGFSVLPAGSVWNGQAEGFGTNAGFWTCSDGSPDTAPIHRFYYTNATVEINCTPKEAFYSVRCVKNE
;
A
#
# COMPACT_ATOMS: atom_id res chain seq x y z
N MET A 1 20.91 77.73 -12.83
CA MET A 1 19.82 76.95 -12.26
C MET A 1 19.55 75.72 -13.16
N ARG A 2 20.10 74.54 -12.81
CA ARG A 2 19.87 73.28 -13.54
C ARG A 2 18.88 72.45 -12.72
N ARG A 3 17.70 72.17 -13.28
CA ARG A 3 16.69 71.29 -12.68
C ARG A 3 17.08 69.83 -12.95
N PHE A 4 17.30 69.06 -11.91
CA PHE A 4 17.44 67.60 -11.95
C PHE A 4 16.02 67.01 -12.02
N GLN A 5 15.68 66.29 -13.11
CA GLN A 5 14.51 65.44 -13.18
C GLN A 5 14.87 64.07 -12.63
N GLN A 6 14.26 63.66 -11.54
CA GLN A 6 14.33 62.31 -11.03
C GLN A 6 13.24 61.49 -11.74
N THR A 7 13.65 60.52 -12.54
CA THR A 7 12.77 59.51 -13.10
C THR A 7 12.60 58.38 -12.07
N LEU A 8 11.40 58.27 -11.56
CA LEU A 8 10.97 57.17 -10.67
C LEU A 8 10.67 55.94 -11.52
N SER A 9 11.49 54.90 -11.49
CA SER A 9 11.25 53.63 -12.12
C SER A 9 10.40 52.76 -11.17
N LEU A 10 9.12 52.56 -11.51
CA LEU A 10 8.25 51.61 -10.82
C LEU A 10 8.60 50.18 -11.29
N PHE A 11 9.27 49.41 -10.45
CA PHE A 11 9.36 47.98 -10.65
C PHE A 11 8.07 47.33 -10.11
N ALA A 12 7.20 46.93 -11.02
CA ALA A 12 6.07 46.06 -10.68
C ALA A 12 6.58 44.61 -10.50
N ALA A 13 6.69 44.16 -9.27
CA ALA A 13 6.95 42.74 -8.98
C ALA A 13 5.68 41.94 -9.25
N LEU A 14 5.67 41.19 -10.36
CA LEU A 14 4.67 40.16 -10.60
C LEU A 14 4.94 38.99 -9.64
N ALA A 15 4.16 38.90 -8.59
CA ALA A 15 4.10 37.70 -7.76
C ALA A 15 3.34 36.60 -8.54
N PHE A 16 4.06 35.66 -9.11
CA PHE A 16 3.47 34.41 -9.60
C PHE A 16 3.08 33.58 -8.39
N ALA A 17 1.79 33.60 -8.05
CA ALA A 17 1.23 32.63 -7.12
C ALA A 17 1.25 31.27 -7.81
N THR A 18 2.24 30.42 -7.47
CA THR A 18 2.20 29.02 -7.83
C THR A 18 1.11 28.36 -6.98
N PHE A 19 -0.06 28.19 -7.57
CA PHE A 19 -1.08 27.29 -7.00
C PHE A 19 -0.55 25.88 -7.11
N SER A 20 0.03 25.39 -6.02
CA SER A 20 0.25 23.95 -5.85
C SER A 20 -1.13 23.32 -5.68
N TYR A 21 -1.67 22.72 -6.72
CA TYR A 21 -2.81 21.82 -6.61
C TYR A 21 -2.31 20.58 -5.87
N ALA A 22 -2.42 20.59 -4.54
CA ALA A 22 -2.38 19.34 -3.79
C ALA A 22 -3.57 18.52 -4.29
N GLN A 23 -3.31 17.43 -4.98
CA GLN A 23 -4.38 16.55 -5.44
C GLN A 23 -5.09 16.00 -4.21
N GLU A 24 -6.39 16.26 -4.13
CA GLU A 24 -7.22 15.77 -3.03
C GLU A 24 -7.31 14.25 -3.14
N ILE A 25 -6.81 13.56 -2.11
CA ILE A 25 -6.93 12.09 -2.00
C ILE A 25 -8.41 11.81 -1.79
N ARG A 26 -9.05 11.16 -2.76
CA ARG A 26 -10.45 10.75 -2.66
C ARG A 26 -10.55 9.48 -1.82
N ASP A 27 -11.57 9.42 -0.98
CA ASP A 27 -11.92 8.24 -0.19
C ASP A 27 -13.37 7.83 -0.43
N CYS A 28 -13.78 6.70 0.14
CA CYS A 28 -15.16 6.19 0.13
C CYS A 28 -15.68 6.02 1.57
N GLY A 29 -15.19 6.85 2.48
CA GLY A 29 -15.52 6.82 3.89
C GLY A 29 -14.63 5.87 4.69
N THR A 30 -15.07 5.52 5.89
CA THR A 30 -14.41 4.56 6.77
C THR A 30 -15.18 3.25 6.81
N VAL A 31 -14.50 2.17 7.14
CA VAL A 31 -15.13 0.86 7.35
C VAL A 31 -14.63 0.25 8.66
N ARG A 32 -15.47 -0.56 9.30
CA ARG A 32 -15.11 -1.30 10.51
C ARG A 32 -15.19 -2.79 10.27
N ASP A 33 -14.22 -3.51 10.83
CA ASP A 33 -14.28 -4.97 10.91
C ASP A 33 -15.09 -5.44 12.14
N ILE A 34 -15.24 -6.75 12.27
CA ILE A 34 -15.99 -7.36 13.37
C ILE A 34 -15.35 -7.12 14.74
N ASP A 35 -14.03 -6.94 14.81
CA ASP A 35 -13.30 -6.63 16.05
C ASP A 35 -13.41 -5.14 16.44
N GLY A 36 -14.12 -4.34 15.62
CA GLY A 36 -14.31 -2.91 15.83
C GLY A 36 -13.14 -2.04 15.38
N ASN A 37 -12.17 -2.60 14.69
CA ASN A 37 -11.09 -1.81 14.08
C ASN A 37 -11.65 -0.94 12.96
N GLU A 38 -11.30 0.34 12.95
CA GLU A 38 -11.68 1.29 11.91
C GLU A 38 -10.54 1.47 10.91
N TYR A 39 -10.88 1.46 9.63
CA TYR A 39 -9.95 1.65 8.52
C TYR A 39 -10.37 2.82 7.67
N GLN A 40 -9.39 3.67 7.33
CA GLN A 40 -9.54 4.68 6.29
C GLN A 40 -9.50 4.02 4.91
N THR A 41 -10.06 4.70 3.92
CA THR A 41 -10.11 4.20 2.55
C THR A 41 -9.42 5.16 1.58
N VAL A 42 -9.16 4.68 0.38
CA VAL A 42 -8.64 5.47 -0.74
C VAL A 42 -9.23 4.98 -2.06
N VAL A 43 -9.62 5.90 -2.93
CA VAL A 43 -10.10 5.59 -4.27
C VAL A 43 -8.93 5.54 -5.24
N MET A 44 -8.72 4.37 -5.84
CA MET A 44 -7.69 4.11 -6.84
C MET A 44 -8.38 3.70 -8.15
N GLY A 45 -8.36 4.59 -9.14
CA GLY A 45 -9.13 4.36 -10.36
C GLY A 45 -10.63 4.38 -10.12
N LYS A 46 -11.26 3.23 -10.30
CA LYS A 46 -12.70 3.01 -10.03
C LYS A 46 -12.93 2.29 -8.70
N GLU A 47 -11.89 1.70 -8.12
CA GLU A 47 -11.97 0.84 -6.94
C GLU A 47 -11.71 1.62 -5.66
N CYS A 48 -12.33 1.15 -4.60
CA CYS A 48 -12.11 1.62 -3.24
C CYS A 48 -11.30 0.60 -2.46
N TRP A 49 -10.14 1.00 -1.97
CA TRP A 49 -9.20 0.16 -1.22
C TRP A 49 -9.12 0.59 0.24
N LEU A 50 -8.84 -0.34 1.14
CA LEU A 50 -8.36 0.03 2.47
C LEU A 50 -7.03 0.77 2.35
N ARG A 51 -6.90 1.87 3.05
CA ARG A 51 -5.66 2.63 3.16
C ARG A 51 -4.68 2.04 4.15
N GLU A 52 -5.15 1.15 5.02
CA GLU A 52 -4.41 0.52 6.10
C GLU A 52 -4.39 -1.00 5.93
N ASN A 53 -3.35 -1.63 6.48
CA ASN A 53 -3.27 -3.09 6.52
C ASN A 53 -4.33 -3.63 7.49
N LEU A 54 -4.96 -4.73 7.13
CA LEU A 54 -5.95 -5.40 7.95
C LEU A 54 -5.33 -5.85 9.29
N ARG A 55 -6.12 -5.76 10.40
CA ARG A 55 -5.64 -6.13 11.74
C ARG A 55 -6.64 -6.96 12.56
N THR A 56 -7.71 -7.44 11.92
CA THR A 56 -8.71 -8.32 12.55
C THR A 56 -8.13 -9.66 12.97
N THR A 57 -8.72 -10.26 13.99
CA THR A 57 -8.43 -11.64 14.45
C THR A 57 -9.61 -12.59 14.20
N HIS A 58 -10.73 -12.06 13.69
CA HIS A 58 -11.92 -12.82 13.36
C HIS A 58 -12.37 -12.56 11.91
N TYR A 59 -12.98 -13.58 11.30
CA TYR A 59 -13.76 -13.41 10.08
C TYR A 59 -15.06 -12.65 10.37
N ALA A 60 -15.68 -12.08 9.34
CA ALA A 60 -16.91 -11.30 9.49
C ALA A 60 -18.08 -12.08 10.11
N ASP A 61 -18.06 -13.42 10.04
CA ASP A 61 -19.05 -14.32 10.66
C ASP A 61 -18.76 -14.61 12.15
N GLY A 62 -17.72 -14.02 12.73
CA GLY A 62 -17.31 -14.17 14.12
C GLY A 62 -16.41 -15.36 14.42
N ARG A 63 -16.06 -16.21 13.45
CA ARG A 63 -15.07 -17.27 13.65
C ARG A 63 -13.69 -16.69 13.84
N GLU A 64 -12.92 -17.24 14.78
CA GLU A 64 -11.50 -16.89 14.94
C GLU A 64 -10.69 -17.31 13.72
N ILE A 65 -9.73 -16.46 13.30
CA ILE A 65 -8.80 -16.75 12.24
C ILE A 65 -7.74 -17.73 12.75
N SER A 66 -7.56 -18.84 12.04
CA SER A 66 -6.58 -19.89 12.38
C SER A 66 -5.75 -20.29 11.15
N PRO A 67 -4.40 -20.33 11.29
CA PRO A 67 -3.63 -19.96 12.49
C PRO A 67 -3.83 -18.50 12.86
N ALA A 68 -3.62 -18.15 14.15
CA ALA A 68 -3.76 -16.78 14.62
C ALA A 68 -2.84 -15.83 13.82
N PRO A 69 -3.34 -14.65 13.40
CA PRO A 69 -2.52 -13.71 12.66
C PRO A 69 -1.33 -13.20 13.46
N GLU A 70 -0.16 -13.22 12.85
CA GLU A 70 1.11 -12.79 13.45
C GLU A 70 1.21 -11.25 13.51
N ILE A 71 2.13 -10.78 14.33
CA ILE A 71 2.38 -9.36 14.52
C ILE A 71 3.71 -8.98 13.89
N PRO A 72 3.74 -7.91 13.07
CA PRO A 72 4.95 -7.43 12.43
C PRO A 72 6.10 -7.23 13.44
N GLY A 73 7.28 -7.83 13.14
CA GLY A 73 8.45 -7.74 13.99
C GLY A 73 8.29 -8.36 15.39
N HIS A 74 7.24 -9.17 15.63
CA HIS A 74 6.90 -9.79 16.93
C HIS A 74 6.76 -8.79 18.09
N ASP A 75 6.48 -7.52 17.81
CA ASP A 75 6.21 -6.50 18.81
C ASP A 75 4.72 -6.11 18.81
N LEU A 76 4.03 -6.35 19.93
CA LEU A 76 2.59 -6.08 20.10
C LEU A 76 2.19 -4.64 19.77
N GLN A 77 3.09 -3.68 19.94
CA GLN A 77 2.85 -2.28 19.62
C GLN A 77 2.69 -2.03 18.12
N ASN A 78 3.23 -2.93 17.29
CA ASN A 78 3.17 -2.80 15.85
C ASN A 78 1.78 -3.11 15.26
N ALA A 79 0.95 -3.90 15.95
CA ALA A 79 -0.35 -4.32 15.43
C ALA A 79 -1.27 -3.15 15.06
N ALA A 80 -1.29 -2.09 15.88
CA ALA A 80 -2.15 -0.93 15.64
C ALA A 80 -1.74 -0.13 14.39
N ARG A 81 -0.43 -0.05 14.11
CA ARG A 81 0.11 0.74 13.00
C ARG A 81 0.30 -0.05 11.73
N TYR A 82 0.93 -1.22 11.84
CA TYR A 82 1.35 -2.03 10.69
C TYR A 82 0.33 -3.11 10.30
N GLY A 83 -0.76 -3.25 11.08
CA GLY A 83 -1.72 -4.32 10.89
C GLY A 83 -1.22 -5.65 11.41
N ARG A 84 -1.81 -6.74 10.90
CA ARG A 84 -1.40 -8.11 11.18
C ARG A 84 -0.98 -8.82 9.90
N LEU A 85 -0.29 -9.94 10.07
CA LEU A 85 0.18 -10.80 9.00
C LEU A 85 -0.62 -12.10 9.05
N TYR A 86 -1.02 -12.59 7.90
CA TYR A 86 -1.94 -13.73 7.72
C TYR A 86 -1.29 -14.80 6.85
N THR A 87 -1.62 -16.08 7.06
CA THR A 87 -1.31 -17.13 6.08
C THR A 87 -2.28 -17.05 4.91
N TRP A 88 -1.87 -17.54 3.74
CA TRP A 88 -2.76 -17.55 2.58
C TRP A 88 -4.04 -18.35 2.81
N ARG A 89 -3.97 -19.46 3.54
CA ARG A 89 -5.15 -20.24 3.94
C ARG A 89 -6.13 -19.41 4.78
N SER A 90 -5.62 -18.61 5.70
CA SER A 90 -6.46 -17.66 6.48
C SER A 90 -7.07 -16.58 5.60
N VAL A 91 -6.34 -16.14 4.57
CA VAL A 91 -6.83 -15.15 3.59
C VAL A 91 -8.01 -15.70 2.79
N LEU A 92 -8.00 -16.97 2.42
CA LEU A 92 -9.15 -17.60 1.73
C LEU A 92 -10.37 -17.80 2.65
N GLY A 93 -10.16 -17.98 3.97
CA GLY A 93 -11.25 -18.16 4.93
C GLY A 93 -12.10 -19.40 4.72
N GLY A 94 -11.62 -20.38 3.94
CA GLY A 94 -12.33 -21.58 3.53
C GLY A 94 -12.98 -21.50 2.15
N SER A 95 -12.80 -20.38 1.44
CA SER A 95 -13.19 -20.25 0.04
C SER A 95 -12.16 -20.87 -0.90
N GLU A 96 -12.56 -21.17 -2.13
CA GLU A 96 -11.63 -21.51 -3.19
C GLU A 96 -10.93 -20.25 -3.72
N PRO A 97 -9.67 -20.35 -4.16
CA PRO A 97 -8.97 -19.24 -4.79
C PRO A 97 -9.63 -18.84 -6.12
N THR A 98 -9.50 -17.60 -6.52
CA THR A 98 -10.11 -17.11 -7.76
C THR A 98 -9.27 -16.08 -8.47
N GLU A 99 -9.35 -16.08 -9.80
CA GLU A 99 -8.91 -15.01 -10.72
C GLU A 99 -10.12 -14.32 -11.38
N GLU A 100 -11.33 -14.66 -10.97
CA GLU A 100 -12.54 -14.15 -11.62
C GLU A 100 -13.13 -12.97 -10.83
N THR A 101 -13.63 -11.99 -11.55
CA THR A 101 -14.28 -10.80 -10.96
C THR A 101 -15.57 -11.14 -10.21
N ASP A 102 -16.22 -12.25 -10.57
CA ASP A 102 -17.47 -12.71 -9.96
C ASP A 102 -17.24 -13.62 -8.75
N GLY A 103 -16.03 -14.16 -8.60
CA GLY A 103 -15.66 -15.11 -7.55
C GLY A 103 -14.97 -14.44 -6.36
N ARG A 104 -15.57 -13.39 -5.78
CA ARG A 104 -14.95 -12.61 -4.70
C ARG A 104 -14.75 -13.44 -3.42
N VAL A 105 -13.51 -13.49 -2.95
CA VAL A 105 -13.16 -14.10 -1.66
C VAL A 105 -13.24 -13.04 -0.57
N GLN A 106 -14.26 -13.12 0.30
CA GLN A 106 -14.34 -12.20 1.44
C GLN A 106 -13.15 -12.39 2.38
N GLY A 107 -12.80 -13.63 2.71
CA GLY A 107 -11.72 -13.92 3.66
C GLY A 107 -11.89 -13.15 4.96
N PRO A 108 -10.81 -12.54 5.50
CA PRO A 108 -10.86 -11.74 6.72
C PRO A 108 -11.35 -10.30 6.50
N CYS A 109 -11.74 -9.92 5.27
CA CYS A 109 -12.21 -8.57 4.97
C CYS A 109 -13.56 -8.27 5.62
N PRO A 110 -13.85 -6.99 5.94
CA PRO A 110 -15.16 -6.58 6.45
C PRO A 110 -16.31 -6.89 5.48
N ASP A 111 -17.54 -6.87 5.97
CA ASP A 111 -18.72 -7.04 5.14
C ASP A 111 -18.76 -6.02 3.98
N GLY A 112 -19.04 -6.52 2.77
CA GLY A 112 -19.03 -5.71 1.55
C GLY A 112 -17.63 -5.43 0.98
N TRP A 113 -16.61 -6.13 1.49
CA TRP A 113 -15.22 -6.07 1.03
C TRP A 113 -14.69 -7.47 0.75
N HIS A 114 -13.66 -7.56 -0.09
CA HIS A 114 -13.02 -8.83 -0.46
C HIS A 114 -11.49 -8.69 -0.49
N VAL A 115 -10.81 -9.82 -0.43
CA VAL A 115 -9.36 -9.91 -0.67
C VAL A 115 -9.12 -9.79 -2.16
N PRO A 116 -8.27 -8.85 -2.62
CA PRO A 116 -8.05 -8.66 -4.04
C PRO A 116 -7.39 -9.87 -4.70
N ALA A 117 -7.79 -10.18 -5.92
CA ALA A 117 -7.09 -11.08 -6.81
C ALA A 117 -5.83 -10.42 -7.39
N ASN A 118 -4.96 -11.21 -8.01
CA ASN A 118 -3.72 -10.72 -8.61
C ASN A 118 -3.97 -9.64 -9.68
N PHE A 119 -5.01 -9.80 -10.53
CA PHE A 119 -5.33 -8.82 -11.56
C PHE A 119 -5.81 -7.46 -10.99
N GLU A 120 -6.44 -7.42 -9.81
CA GLU A 120 -6.87 -6.17 -9.17
C GLU A 120 -5.65 -5.38 -8.67
N TRP A 121 -4.66 -6.06 -8.08
CA TRP A 121 -3.38 -5.45 -7.73
C TRP A 121 -2.64 -4.92 -8.97
N MET A 122 -2.58 -5.71 -10.06
CA MET A 122 -1.98 -5.27 -11.32
C MET A 122 -2.72 -4.05 -11.89
N GLY A 123 -4.06 -4.05 -11.85
CA GLY A 123 -4.87 -2.90 -12.27
C GLY A 123 -4.63 -1.64 -11.44
N LEU A 124 -4.42 -1.79 -10.13
CA LEU A 124 -4.02 -0.70 -9.25
C LEU A 124 -2.64 -0.14 -9.62
N GLU A 125 -1.65 -1.01 -9.83
CA GLU A 125 -0.29 -0.61 -10.22
C GLU A 125 -0.29 0.08 -11.58
N ASP A 126 -1.00 -0.45 -12.56
CA ASP A 126 -1.19 0.17 -13.87
C ASP A 126 -1.84 1.56 -13.75
N TYR A 127 -2.90 1.69 -12.94
CA TYR A 127 -3.53 2.98 -12.70
C TYR A 127 -2.54 4.01 -12.17
N VAL A 128 -1.69 3.64 -11.22
CA VAL A 128 -0.65 4.53 -10.68
C VAL A 128 0.40 4.85 -11.74
N GLY A 129 0.88 3.84 -12.45
CA GLY A 129 1.94 3.96 -13.45
C GLY A 129 1.58 4.82 -14.66
N TYR A 130 0.31 4.79 -15.10
CA TYR A 130 -0.16 5.63 -16.21
C TYR A 130 -0.53 7.06 -15.81
N LYS A 131 -0.41 7.43 -14.52
CA LYS A 131 -0.59 8.81 -14.06
C LYS A 131 0.76 9.51 -13.89
N ASP A 132 1.08 10.44 -14.78
CA ASP A 132 2.36 11.16 -14.79
C ASP A 132 2.72 11.80 -13.45
N HIS A 133 1.72 12.25 -12.69
CA HIS A 133 1.92 12.91 -11.39
C HIS A 133 2.17 11.92 -10.22
N TYR A 134 1.95 10.61 -10.42
CA TYR A 134 2.28 9.58 -9.43
C TYR A 134 3.61 8.90 -9.75
N ARG A 135 3.94 8.80 -11.03
CA ARG A 135 5.09 8.07 -11.52
C ARG A 135 6.40 8.81 -11.20
N CYS A 136 7.39 8.08 -10.77
CA CYS A 136 8.76 8.60 -10.67
C CYS A 136 9.54 8.27 -11.95
N GLY A 137 10.04 9.31 -12.63
CA GLY A 137 10.74 9.14 -13.91
C GLY A 137 9.81 8.80 -15.07
N THR A 138 10.30 8.08 -16.08
CA THR A 138 9.58 7.77 -17.32
C THR A 138 9.03 6.34 -17.38
N ASP A 139 9.51 5.45 -16.51
CA ASP A 139 9.06 4.05 -16.48
C ASP A 139 7.72 3.96 -15.74
N VAL A 140 6.70 3.39 -16.42
CA VAL A 140 5.35 3.20 -15.87
C VAL A 140 5.31 2.22 -14.70
N ASN A 141 6.33 1.39 -14.54
CA ASN A 141 6.42 0.43 -13.44
C ASN A 141 7.00 1.04 -12.15
N ASN A 142 7.53 2.27 -12.19
CA ASN A 142 8.10 2.94 -11.01
C ASN A 142 7.00 3.52 -10.11
N VAL A 143 6.21 2.65 -9.50
CA VAL A 143 5.01 2.98 -8.72
C VAL A 143 5.18 2.83 -7.20
N ALA A 144 6.17 2.06 -6.76
CA ALA A 144 6.33 1.70 -5.35
C ALA A 144 6.44 2.93 -4.43
N LYS A 145 7.22 3.93 -4.84
CA LYS A 145 7.41 5.18 -4.11
C LYS A 145 6.10 5.96 -3.91
N ALA A 146 5.28 6.05 -4.96
CA ALA A 146 4.00 6.78 -4.90
C ALA A 146 2.99 6.13 -3.96
N MET A 147 3.12 4.83 -3.70
CA MET A 147 2.22 4.05 -2.85
C MET A 147 2.73 3.88 -1.41
N ALA A 148 4.05 3.95 -1.19
CA ALA A 148 4.69 3.73 0.10
C ALA A 148 4.60 4.96 1.00
N THR A 149 4.48 4.76 2.33
CA THR A 149 4.50 5.87 3.30
C THR A 149 5.81 6.65 3.24
N SER A 150 5.77 7.90 3.70
CA SER A 150 6.96 8.76 3.83
C SER A 150 7.73 8.54 5.14
N ASP A 151 7.35 7.53 5.91
CA ASP A 151 7.97 7.17 7.19
C ASP A 151 8.01 5.65 7.37
N SER A 152 8.64 5.21 8.47
CA SER A 152 8.74 3.79 8.87
C SER A 152 9.62 2.90 7.99
N TRP A 153 10.04 3.35 6.81
CA TRP A 153 11.00 2.63 6.00
C TRP A 153 12.41 2.86 6.55
N GLN A 154 13.13 1.78 6.82
CA GLN A 154 14.50 1.87 7.32
C GLN A 154 15.40 2.45 6.24
N PHE A 155 16.24 3.39 6.65
CA PHE A 155 17.28 3.95 5.81
C PHE A 155 18.63 3.39 6.26
N ASP A 156 19.28 2.67 5.37
CA ASP A 156 20.65 2.22 5.56
C ASP A 156 21.55 3.06 4.63
N PHE A 157 22.50 3.80 5.21
CA PHE A 157 23.47 4.60 4.45
C PHE A 157 24.32 3.78 3.48
N MET A 158 24.41 2.46 3.70
CA MET A 158 25.13 1.52 2.83
C MET A 158 24.24 0.99 1.69
N SER A 159 22.95 1.09 1.82
CA SER A 159 21.99 0.64 0.79
C SER A 159 21.76 1.75 -0.21
N GLN A 160 22.43 1.65 -1.35
CA GLN A 160 22.13 2.50 -2.51
C GLN A 160 20.97 1.87 -3.26
N GLY A 161 19.77 2.40 -3.05
CA GLY A 161 18.59 1.99 -3.81
C GLY A 161 18.66 2.45 -5.26
N ALA A 162 17.85 1.83 -6.12
CA ALA A 162 17.66 2.31 -7.49
C ALA A 162 17.09 3.76 -7.48
N PRO A 163 17.36 4.56 -8.51
CA PRO A 163 16.63 5.81 -8.69
C PRO A 163 15.12 5.57 -8.63
N CYS A 164 14.38 6.47 -8.00
CA CYS A 164 12.94 6.32 -7.79
C CYS A 164 12.53 5.22 -6.80
N CYS A 165 13.45 4.56 -6.12
CA CYS A 165 13.07 3.61 -5.07
C CYS A 165 12.39 4.30 -3.87
N ILE A 166 11.83 3.50 -2.97
CA ILE A 166 11.08 4.02 -1.81
C ILE A 166 11.96 4.92 -0.93
N ILE A 167 13.23 4.59 -0.71
CA ILE A 167 14.13 5.39 0.13
C ILE A 167 14.81 6.55 -0.61
N ASP A 168 14.64 6.67 -1.92
CA ASP A 168 15.12 7.83 -2.69
C ASP A 168 14.21 9.05 -2.43
N ASN A 169 14.66 9.96 -1.56
CA ASN A 169 13.88 11.12 -1.11
C ASN A 169 12.51 10.75 -0.54
N ILE A 170 12.51 10.05 0.57
CA ILE A 170 11.31 9.51 1.25
C ILE A 170 10.21 10.55 1.51
N ALA A 171 10.57 11.84 1.63
CA ALA A 171 9.62 12.93 1.84
C ALA A 171 8.63 13.11 0.68
N THR A 172 8.95 12.59 -0.50
CA THR A 172 8.08 12.65 -1.69
C THR A 172 7.25 11.38 -1.91
N ASN A 173 7.27 10.44 -0.97
CA ASN A 173 6.48 9.23 -1.01
C ASN A 173 4.98 9.51 -0.82
N ASN A 174 4.18 8.47 -1.09
CA ASN A 174 2.74 8.41 -0.79
C ASN A 174 1.87 9.43 -1.55
N ALA A 175 2.27 9.78 -2.75
CA ALA A 175 1.50 10.70 -3.60
C ALA A 175 0.06 10.19 -3.87
N THR A 176 -0.16 8.87 -3.85
CA THR A 176 -1.47 8.24 -4.03
C THR A 176 -2.33 8.24 -2.76
N GLY A 177 -1.72 8.37 -1.58
CA GLY A 177 -2.40 8.15 -0.31
C GLY A 177 -2.66 6.68 0.03
N PHE A 178 -2.14 5.71 -0.75
CA PHE A 178 -2.34 4.28 -0.51
C PHE A 178 -1.62 3.78 0.76
N SER A 179 -0.54 4.42 1.15
CA SER A 179 0.11 4.29 2.47
C SER A 179 0.63 2.88 2.81
N VAL A 180 1.43 2.28 1.92
CA VAL A 180 2.10 1.01 2.21
C VAL A 180 3.12 1.19 3.33
N LEU A 181 2.99 0.38 4.38
CA LEU A 181 3.90 0.31 5.53
C LEU A 181 4.78 -0.94 5.45
N PRO A 182 6.07 -0.86 5.81
CA PRO A 182 7.00 -2.00 5.75
C PRO A 182 6.79 -2.99 6.90
N ALA A 183 5.69 -3.73 6.85
CA ALA A 183 5.30 -4.70 7.87
C ALA A 183 6.17 -5.96 7.89
N GLY A 184 6.95 -6.21 6.83
CA GLY A 184 7.73 -7.43 6.69
C GLY A 184 6.86 -8.67 6.47
N SER A 185 7.35 -9.79 6.96
CA SER A 185 6.70 -11.11 6.91
C SER A 185 7.09 -11.95 8.11
N VAL A 186 6.42 -13.09 8.31
CA VAL A 186 6.86 -14.14 9.23
C VAL A 186 6.94 -15.44 8.46
N TRP A 187 8.06 -16.13 8.56
CA TRP A 187 8.29 -17.43 7.95
C TRP A 187 9.01 -18.35 8.93
N ASN A 188 8.52 -19.59 9.09
CA ASN A 188 9.05 -20.56 10.06
C ASN A 188 9.22 -19.97 11.48
N GLY A 189 8.29 -19.11 11.91
CA GLY A 189 8.33 -18.45 13.21
C GLY A 189 9.38 -17.34 13.33
N GLN A 190 10.00 -16.93 12.23
CA GLN A 190 10.97 -15.83 12.22
C GLN A 190 10.38 -14.60 11.51
N ALA A 191 10.46 -13.44 12.16
CA ALA A 191 10.12 -12.16 11.53
C ALA A 191 11.23 -11.75 10.56
N GLU A 192 10.85 -11.39 9.34
CA GLU A 192 11.78 -11.01 8.27
C GLU A 192 11.37 -9.67 7.65
N GLY A 193 12.37 -8.85 7.38
CA GLY A 193 12.21 -7.63 6.56
C GLY A 193 11.30 -6.55 7.15
N PHE A 194 11.01 -6.58 8.47
CA PHE A 194 10.33 -5.46 9.12
C PHE A 194 11.13 -4.17 8.94
N GLY A 195 10.46 -3.11 8.50
CA GLY A 195 11.09 -1.83 8.16
C GLY A 195 11.71 -1.77 6.75
N THR A 196 11.86 -2.88 6.03
CA THR A 196 12.54 -2.92 4.73
C THR A 196 11.69 -3.45 3.58
N ASN A 197 10.64 -4.20 3.87
CA ASN A 197 9.71 -4.68 2.85
C ASN A 197 8.27 -4.77 3.35
N ALA A 198 7.33 -4.81 2.41
CA ALA A 198 5.94 -5.12 2.62
C ALA A 198 5.48 -6.11 1.55
N GLY A 199 4.78 -7.16 1.96
CA GLY A 199 4.15 -8.11 1.04
C GLY A 199 2.65 -8.20 1.30
N PHE A 200 1.87 -8.30 0.23
CA PHE A 200 0.42 -8.39 0.29
C PHE A 200 -0.07 -9.63 -0.42
N TRP A 201 -0.83 -10.45 0.30
CA TRP A 201 -1.51 -11.58 -0.30
C TRP A 201 -2.53 -11.16 -1.35
N THR A 202 -2.70 -12.02 -2.33
CA THR A 202 -3.86 -12.06 -3.23
C THR A 202 -4.70 -13.28 -2.90
N CYS A 203 -5.96 -13.32 -3.37
CA CYS A 203 -6.78 -14.54 -3.30
C CYS A 203 -6.54 -15.50 -4.47
N SER A 204 -5.61 -15.16 -5.36
CA SER A 204 -5.24 -15.97 -6.53
C SER A 204 -4.38 -17.16 -6.16
N ASP A 205 -4.49 -18.25 -6.91
CA ASP A 205 -3.63 -19.43 -6.72
C ASP A 205 -2.33 -19.30 -7.52
N GLY A 206 -1.27 -19.93 -7.07
CA GLY A 206 -0.01 -20.01 -7.78
C GLY A 206 0.34 -21.47 -8.13
N SER A 207 0.59 -22.26 -7.12
CA SER A 207 0.91 -23.68 -7.20
C SER A 207 0.34 -24.40 -5.96
N PRO A 208 0.42 -25.73 -5.85
CA PRO A 208 -0.04 -26.42 -4.65
C PRO A 208 0.50 -25.85 -3.33
N ASP A 209 1.77 -25.41 -3.31
CA ASP A 209 2.47 -24.97 -2.11
C ASP A 209 2.70 -23.46 -2.05
N THR A 210 2.51 -22.71 -3.13
CA THR A 210 2.80 -21.27 -3.19
C THR A 210 1.63 -20.46 -3.73
N ALA A 211 1.54 -19.19 -3.34
CA ALA A 211 0.57 -18.23 -3.85
C ALA A 211 1.23 -16.87 -4.12
N PRO A 212 0.66 -16.05 -5.03
CA PRO A 212 1.24 -14.77 -5.39
C PRO A 212 1.02 -13.71 -4.31
N ILE A 213 2.08 -12.91 -4.11
CA ILE A 213 2.07 -11.68 -3.33
C ILE A 213 2.56 -10.51 -4.20
N HIS A 214 2.09 -9.30 -3.90
CA HIS A 214 2.67 -8.05 -4.37
C HIS A 214 3.62 -7.52 -3.31
N ARG A 215 4.90 -7.31 -3.69
CA ARG A 215 5.96 -7.02 -2.74
C ARG A 215 6.69 -5.72 -3.04
N PHE A 216 6.79 -4.89 -2.02
CA PHE A 216 7.49 -3.63 -2.01
C PHE A 216 8.80 -3.79 -1.27
N TYR A 217 9.92 -3.46 -1.91
CA TYR A 217 11.23 -3.38 -1.28
C TYR A 217 11.70 -1.93 -1.19
N TYR A 218 12.28 -1.56 -0.06
CA TYR A 218 12.72 -0.18 0.19
C TYR A 218 13.72 0.35 -0.85
N THR A 219 14.50 -0.53 -1.49
CA THR A 219 15.50 -0.19 -2.52
C THR A 219 15.00 -0.29 -3.96
N ASN A 220 13.72 -0.69 -4.17
CA ASN A 220 13.14 -0.88 -5.50
C ASN A 220 12.17 0.24 -5.86
N ALA A 221 12.14 0.59 -7.13
CA ALA A 221 11.17 1.53 -7.69
C ALA A 221 9.86 0.85 -8.11
N THR A 222 9.93 -0.45 -8.40
CA THR A 222 8.81 -1.28 -8.88
C THR A 222 8.23 -2.12 -7.75
N VAL A 223 6.98 -2.56 -7.92
CA VAL A 223 6.37 -3.62 -7.13
C VAL A 223 6.69 -4.95 -7.80
N GLU A 224 7.07 -5.95 -7.03
CA GLU A 224 7.40 -7.28 -7.52
C GLU A 224 6.28 -8.26 -7.22
N ILE A 225 5.92 -9.08 -8.22
CA ILE A 225 5.01 -10.21 -8.02
C ILE A 225 5.87 -11.44 -7.76
N ASN A 226 5.75 -12.01 -6.56
CA ASN A 226 6.50 -13.18 -6.16
C ASN A 226 5.52 -14.29 -5.72
N CYS A 227 5.82 -15.56 -6.07
CA CYS A 227 5.15 -16.69 -5.44
C CYS A 227 5.89 -17.10 -4.17
N THR A 228 5.16 -17.23 -3.06
CA THR A 228 5.72 -17.52 -1.74
C THR A 228 4.95 -18.66 -1.06
N PRO A 229 5.57 -19.42 -0.14
CA PRO A 229 4.87 -20.50 0.57
C PRO A 229 3.57 -20.03 1.23
N LYS A 230 2.51 -20.80 1.06
CA LYS A 230 1.15 -20.50 1.57
C LYS A 230 1.09 -20.42 3.11
N GLU A 231 2.04 -21.00 3.79
CA GLU A 231 2.19 -20.98 5.25
C GLU A 231 2.95 -19.74 5.77
N ALA A 232 3.57 -18.95 4.89
CA ALA A 232 4.17 -17.69 5.27
C ALA A 232 3.08 -16.67 5.63
N PHE A 233 3.44 -15.70 6.46
CA PHE A 233 2.51 -14.68 6.92
C PHE A 233 2.85 -13.33 6.26
N TYR A 234 1.86 -12.74 5.59
CA TYR A 234 1.95 -11.42 4.94
C TYR A 234 0.73 -10.57 5.22
N SER A 235 0.81 -9.30 4.89
CA SER A 235 -0.28 -8.34 5.06
C SER A 235 -1.46 -8.62 4.11
N VAL A 236 -2.62 -8.07 4.46
CA VAL A 236 -3.83 -8.06 3.62
C VAL A 236 -4.32 -6.61 3.47
N ARG A 237 -4.71 -6.25 2.26
CA ARG A 237 -5.52 -5.08 1.92
C ARG A 237 -6.82 -5.57 1.30
N CYS A 238 -7.91 -4.89 1.60
CA CYS A 238 -9.21 -5.27 1.05
C CYS A 238 -9.68 -4.25 0.02
N VAL A 239 -10.48 -4.72 -0.94
CA VAL A 239 -11.18 -3.92 -1.96
C VAL A 239 -12.67 -3.99 -1.71
N LYS A 240 -13.36 -2.85 -1.89
CA LYS A 240 -14.81 -2.77 -1.72
C LYS A 240 -15.52 -3.47 -2.88
N ASN A 241 -16.55 -4.24 -2.56
CA ASN A 241 -17.43 -4.82 -3.58
C ASN A 241 -18.16 -3.69 -4.32
N GLU A 242 -18.29 -3.85 -5.65
CA GLU A 242 -19.12 -2.97 -6.49
C GLU A 242 -20.61 -3.16 -6.21
#